data_042bfb958ed1c7415f5f48e532e8194e
#
_entry.id   042bfb958ed1c7415f5f48e532e8194e
#
_cell.length_a   1.000
_cell.length_b   1.000
_cell.length_c   1.000
_cell.angle_alpha   90.00
_cell.angle_beta   90.00
_cell.angle_gamma   90.00
#
_symmetry.space_group_name_H-M   'P 1'
#
loop_
_entity.id
_entity.type
_entity.pdbx_description
1 polymer ?
#
loop_
_entity_poly.entity_id
_entity_poly.type
_entity_poly.pdbx_seq_one_letter_code
_entity_poly.pdbx_strand_id
1 'polypeptide(L)'
;MIISEIEKKVINILPTSSIEFDGIDYSILKKRKNDWIKLSEVTHSIVLVFDCYTNKFIFVSDNIPKLYGLDSRRLFIHGHQPVIEVIHPEDIDYGLLVRNKIYSTLHSFSNEEKKNYKAIHEMRIRNIRGEYIRII
;
A
#
# COMPACT_ATOMS: atom_id res chain seq x y z
N MET A 1 20.53 9.01 -7.28
CA MET A 1 21.07 7.75 -7.86
C MET A 1 20.48 6.51 -7.19
N ILE A 2 20.42 6.43 -5.87
CA ILE A 2 19.80 5.30 -5.13
C ILE A 2 18.29 5.21 -5.39
N ILE A 3 17.58 6.33 -5.45
CA ILE A 3 16.13 6.38 -5.73
C ILE A 3 15.80 5.80 -7.12
N SER A 4 16.61 6.06 -8.14
CA SER A 4 16.37 5.56 -9.50
C SER A 4 16.56 4.04 -9.63
N GLU A 5 17.44 3.44 -8.83
CA GLU A 5 17.62 1.97 -8.80
C GLU A 5 16.49 1.30 -8.03
N ILE A 6 16.02 1.92 -6.95
CA ILE A 6 14.85 1.46 -6.21
C ILE A 6 13.59 1.57 -7.06
N GLU A 7 13.41 2.68 -7.78
CA GLU A 7 12.31 2.85 -8.73
C GLU A 7 12.31 1.77 -9.82
N LYS A 8 13.47 1.46 -10.39
CA LYS A 8 13.61 0.37 -11.36
C LYS A 8 13.30 -1.00 -10.76
N LYS A 9 13.73 -1.26 -9.52
CA LYS A 9 13.38 -2.49 -8.79
C LYS A 9 11.88 -2.57 -8.54
N VAL A 10 11.23 -1.49 -8.12
CA VAL A 10 9.77 -1.43 -7.87
C VAL A 10 8.98 -1.63 -9.16
N ILE A 11 9.38 -0.98 -10.26
CA ILE A 11 8.73 -1.11 -11.57
C ILE A 11 8.87 -2.52 -12.13
N ASN A 12 10.02 -3.15 -11.97
CA ASN A 12 10.26 -4.52 -12.44
C ASN A 12 9.59 -5.60 -11.57
N ILE A 13 9.12 -5.24 -10.38
CA ILE A 13 8.47 -6.16 -9.43
C ILE A 13 6.95 -6.10 -9.52
N LEU A 14 6.41 -5.01 -10.05
CA LEU A 14 4.99 -4.97 -10.40
C LEU A 14 4.75 -5.96 -11.54
N PRO A 15 3.92 -6.98 -11.34
CA PRO A 15 3.53 -7.81 -12.46
C PRO A 15 2.94 -6.87 -13.51
N THR A 16 3.55 -6.85 -14.69
CA THR A 16 3.05 -6.14 -15.87
C THR A 16 1.73 -6.74 -16.37
N SER A 17 1.34 -7.89 -15.83
CA SER A 17 0.02 -8.47 -16.03
C SER A 17 -0.94 -7.86 -15.00
N SER A 18 -1.77 -6.93 -15.46
CA SER A 18 -3.02 -6.61 -14.80
C SER A 18 -3.68 -7.91 -14.36
N ILE A 19 -4.07 -7.98 -13.07
CA ILE A 19 -4.96 -9.04 -12.63
C ILE A 19 -6.24 -8.83 -13.45
N GLU A 20 -6.49 -9.68 -14.44
CA GLU A 20 -7.72 -9.63 -15.21
C GLU A 20 -8.88 -9.96 -14.27
N PHE A 21 -9.59 -8.92 -13.85
CA PHE A 21 -10.87 -9.02 -13.20
C PHE A 21 -11.94 -8.47 -14.16
N ASP A 22 -12.62 -9.36 -14.84
CA ASP A 22 -13.88 -9.00 -15.47
C ASP A 22 -14.88 -8.60 -14.38
N GLY A 23 -15.30 -7.32 -14.40
CA GLY A 23 -16.46 -6.88 -13.65
C GLY A 23 -16.21 -6.36 -12.22
N ILE A 24 -15.14 -5.59 -11.96
CA ILE A 24 -15.01 -4.87 -10.68
C ILE A 24 -16.11 -3.82 -10.58
N ASP A 25 -16.99 -4.00 -9.61
CA ASP A 25 -18.00 -2.99 -9.27
C ASP A 25 -17.44 -1.93 -8.32
N TYR A 26 -16.92 -0.85 -8.86
CA TYR A 26 -16.38 0.27 -8.08
C TYR A 26 -17.45 1.01 -7.25
N SER A 27 -18.75 0.79 -7.50
CA SER A 27 -19.82 1.39 -6.68
C SER A 27 -19.81 0.85 -5.24
N ILE A 28 -19.41 -0.41 -5.06
CA ILE A 28 -19.25 -1.05 -3.74
C ILE A 28 -18.15 -0.34 -2.94
N LEU A 29 -17.06 0.04 -3.60
CA LEU A 29 -15.95 0.74 -2.95
C LEU A 29 -16.36 2.11 -2.44
N LYS A 30 -17.17 2.85 -3.19
CA LYS A 30 -17.74 4.14 -2.74
C LYS A 30 -18.58 3.98 -1.48
N LYS A 31 -19.38 2.91 -1.38
CA LYS A 31 -20.19 2.61 -0.19
C LYS A 31 -19.33 2.29 1.03
N ARG A 32 -18.15 1.68 0.85
CA ARG A 32 -17.22 1.31 1.92
C ARG A 32 -16.35 2.46 2.43
N LYS A 33 -16.30 3.58 1.74
CA LYS A 33 -15.46 4.72 2.13
C LYS A 33 -15.68 5.18 3.57
N ASN A 34 -16.93 5.25 4.00
CA ASN A 34 -17.28 5.64 5.37
C ASN A 34 -16.80 4.61 6.40
N ASP A 35 -16.82 3.32 6.07
CA ASP A 35 -16.30 2.26 6.93
C ASP A 35 -14.78 2.42 7.13
N TRP A 36 -14.04 2.75 6.08
CA TRP A 36 -12.59 2.97 6.14
C TRP A 36 -12.23 4.21 6.96
N ILE A 37 -13.02 5.31 6.82
CA ILE A 37 -12.85 6.50 7.64
C ILE A 37 -13.04 6.15 9.12
N LYS A 38 -14.15 5.50 9.47
CA LYS A 38 -14.42 5.06 10.84
C LYS A 38 -13.35 4.13 11.39
N LEU A 39 -12.87 3.19 10.56
CA LEU A 39 -11.80 2.28 10.95
C LEU A 39 -10.53 3.06 11.34
N SER A 40 -10.11 4.03 10.54
CA SER A 40 -8.92 4.85 10.83
C SER A 40 -9.07 5.68 12.10
N GLU A 41 -10.28 6.21 12.35
CA GLU A 41 -10.58 7.02 13.54
C GLU A 41 -10.58 6.18 14.82
N VAL A 42 -11.28 5.04 14.81
CA VAL A 42 -11.44 4.17 16.00
C VAL A 42 -10.13 3.48 16.38
N THR A 43 -9.35 3.04 15.39
CA THR A 43 -8.11 2.32 15.64
C THR A 43 -6.89 3.23 15.73
N HIS A 44 -7.04 4.52 15.42
CA HIS A 44 -5.93 5.46 15.24
C HIS A 44 -4.85 4.97 14.26
N SER A 45 -5.28 4.14 13.30
CA SER A 45 -4.42 3.52 12.30
C SER A 45 -4.50 4.27 10.97
N ILE A 46 -3.46 4.13 10.16
CA ILE A 46 -3.54 4.53 8.76
C ILE A 46 -4.24 3.43 7.99
N VAL A 47 -5.23 3.83 7.20
CA VAL A 47 -5.94 2.94 6.28
C VAL A 47 -5.63 3.38 4.86
N LEU A 48 -5.08 2.46 4.08
CA LEU A 48 -4.79 2.62 2.66
C LEU A 48 -5.54 1.53 1.89
N VAL A 49 -6.26 1.90 0.86
CA VAL A 49 -6.90 0.94 -0.04
C VAL A 49 -6.31 1.10 -1.43
N PHE A 50 -5.69 0.05 -1.91
CA PHE A 50 -4.98 0.02 -3.16
C PHE A 50 -5.68 -0.91 -4.15
N ASP A 51 -5.95 -0.40 -5.34
CA ASP A 51 -6.51 -1.17 -6.45
C ASP A 51 -5.37 -1.84 -7.22
N CYS A 52 -5.21 -3.13 -7.05
CA CYS A 52 -4.18 -3.91 -7.73
C CYS A 52 -4.41 -4.02 -9.25
N TYR A 53 -5.65 -3.82 -9.72
CA TYR A 53 -5.98 -3.85 -11.15
C TYR A 53 -5.49 -2.59 -11.87
N THR A 54 -5.85 -1.41 -11.33
CA THR A 54 -5.43 -0.12 -11.89
C THR A 54 -4.08 0.36 -11.38
N ASN A 55 -3.53 -0.34 -10.37
CA ASN A 55 -2.27 -0.01 -9.70
C ASN A 55 -2.28 1.39 -9.07
N LYS A 56 -3.40 1.75 -8.43
CA LYS A 56 -3.63 3.07 -7.83
C LYS A 56 -4.22 2.96 -6.43
N PHE A 57 -3.90 3.94 -5.59
CA PHE A 57 -4.64 4.13 -4.34
C PHE A 57 -6.03 4.68 -4.65
N ILE A 58 -7.06 4.07 -4.06
CA ILE A 58 -8.46 4.53 -4.13
C ILE A 58 -8.94 5.16 -2.83
N PHE A 59 -8.23 4.91 -1.74
CA PHE A 59 -8.47 5.57 -0.46
C PHE A 59 -7.16 5.71 0.31
N VAL A 60 -7.00 6.86 0.95
CA VAL A 60 -5.91 7.20 1.86
C VAL A 60 -6.53 7.93 3.04
N SER A 61 -6.31 7.45 4.26
CA SER A 61 -6.87 8.07 5.45
C SER A 61 -6.24 9.44 5.75
N ASP A 62 -7.03 10.37 6.27
CA ASP A 62 -6.65 11.78 6.46
C ASP A 62 -5.56 12.00 7.52
N ASN A 63 -5.26 10.98 8.33
CA ASN A 63 -4.24 11.06 9.35
C ASN A 63 -2.81 10.81 8.85
N ILE A 64 -2.64 10.38 7.60
CA ILE A 64 -1.30 10.05 7.05
C ILE A 64 -0.35 11.25 7.02
N PRO A 65 -0.76 12.48 6.64
CA PRO A 65 0.13 13.63 6.67
C PRO A 65 0.57 14.00 8.08
N LYS A 66 -0.31 13.82 9.07
CA LYS A 66 -0.04 14.15 10.47
C LYS A 66 0.95 13.20 11.12
N LEU A 67 0.96 11.93 10.72
CA LEU A 67 1.82 10.90 11.30
C LEU A 67 3.16 10.77 10.59
N TYR A 68 3.17 10.84 9.28
CA TYR A 68 4.35 10.55 8.45
C TYR A 68 4.75 11.70 7.51
N GLY A 69 4.02 12.81 7.51
CA GLY A 69 4.30 13.92 6.62
C GLY A 69 4.07 13.63 5.14
N LEU A 70 3.38 12.54 4.82
CA LEU A 70 3.07 12.16 3.45
C LEU A 70 1.85 12.91 2.95
N ASP A 71 1.99 13.62 1.81
CA ASP A 71 0.85 14.23 1.12
C ASP A 71 0.02 13.14 0.42
N SER A 72 -1.25 13.04 0.81
CA SER A 72 -2.18 12.06 0.22
C SER A 72 -2.28 12.19 -1.31
N ARG A 73 -2.18 13.42 -1.85
CA ARG A 73 -2.21 13.66 -3.31
C ARG A 73 -1.05 12.98 -4.02
N ARG A 74 0.14 12.98 -3.41
CA ARG A 74 1.30 12.28 -3.97
C ARG A 74 1.06 10.77 -4.07
N LEU A 75 0.38 10.18 -3.09
CA LEU A 75 0.01 8.77 -3.11
C LEU A 75 -0.97 8.44 -4.24
N PHE A 76 -1.96 9.28 -4.48
CA PHE A 76 -2.90 9.09 -5.60
C PHE A 76 -2.23 9.24 -6.97
N ILE A 77 -1.24 10.11 -7.09
CA ILE A 77 -0.54 10.37 -8.37
C ILE A 77 0.59 9.35 -8.61
N HIS A 78 1.39 9.07 -7.59
CA HIS A 78 2.65 8.33 -7.71
C HIS A 78 2.60 6.94 -7.08
N GLY A 79 1.43 6.50 -6.59
CA GLY A 79 1.28 5.19 -5.98
C GLY A 79 2.18 5.00 -4.75
N HIS A 80 2.93 3.91 -4.70
CA HIS A 80 3.75 3.54 -3.54
C HIS A 80 5.06 4.32 -3.40
N GLN A 81 5.50 5.06 -4.42
CA GLN A 81 6.79 5.75 -4.38
C GLN A 81 6.98 6.65 -3.15
N PRO A 82 6.03 7.51 -2.77
CA PRO A 82 6.19 8.33 -1.58
C PRO A 82 6.32 7.53 -0.27
N VAL A 83 5.72 6.35 -0.22
CA VAL A 83 5.86 5.44 0.94
C VAL A 83 7.30 4.94 1.06
N ILE A 84 7.92 4.58 -0.07
CA ILE A 84 9.31 4.09 -0.09
C ILE A 84 10.28 5.14 0.46
N GLU A 85 10.02 6.42 0.21
CA GLU A 85 10.85 7.53 0.70
C GLU A 85 10.91 7.64 2.24
N VAL A 86 9.92 7.09 2.93
CA VAL A 86 9.84 7.12 4.40
C VAL A 86 10.15 5.78 5.06
N ILE A 87 10.27 4.70 4.31
CA ILE A 87 10.71 3.39 4.83
C ILE A 87 12.18 3.48 5.23
N HIS A 88 12.54 2.83 6.34
CA HIS A 88 13.94 2.71 6.73
C HIS A 88 14.75 2.04 5.62
N PRO A 89 15.93 2.59 5.23
CA PRO A 89 16.69 2.06 4.09
C PRO A 89 16.98 0.56 4.16
N GLU A 90 17.29 0.03 5.34
CA GLU A 90 17.53 -1.41 5.53
C GLU A 90 16.29 -2.28 5.34
N ASP A 91 15.08 -1.70 5.45
CA ASP A 91 13.82 -2.44 5.36
C ASP A 91 13.24 -2.42 3.93
N ILE A 92 13.80 -1.63 3.02
CA ILE A 92 13.29 -1.48 1.65
C ILE A 92 13.31 -2.82 0.90
N ASP A 93 14.46 -3.51 0.89
CA ASP A 93 14.58 -4.79 0.18
C ASP A 93 13.66 -5.86 0.78
N TYR A 94 13.54 -5.89 2.11
CA TYR A 94 12.59 -6.75 2.80
C TYR A 94 11.14 -6.43 2.42
N GLY A 95 10.75 -5.15 2.43
CA GLY A 95 9.41 -4.71 2.03
C GLY A 95 9.05 -5.11 0.60
N LEU A 96 10.02 -5.01 -0.33
CA LEU A 96 9.85 -5.45 -1.71
C LEU A 96 9.67 -6.97 -1.81
N LEU A 97 10.44 -7.73 -1.05
CA LEU A 97 10.32 -9.20 -0.99
C LEU A 97 8.94 -9.62 -0.47
N VAL A 98 8.48 -9.00 0.63
CA VAL A 98 7.15 -9.26 1.21
C VAL A 98 6.05 -8.94 0.20
N ARG A 99 6.13 -7.79 -0.46
CA ARG A 99 5.18 -7.38 -1.49
C ARG A 99 5.09 -8.42 -2.61
N ASN A 100 6.23 -8.87 -3.14
CA ASN A 100 6.27 -9.91 -4.16
C ASN A 100 5.62 -11.20 -3.70
N LYS A 101 5.87 -11.59 -2.47
CA LYS A 101 5.26 -12.78 -1.88
C LYS A 101 3.75 -12.65 -1.77
N ILE A 102 3.26 -11.47 -1.36
CA ILE A 102 1.81 -11.19 -1.29
C ILE A 102 1.19 -11.31 -2.68
N TYR A 103 1.76 -10.67 -3.70
CA TYR A 103 1.21 -10.73 -5.06
C TYR A 103 1.24 -12.14 -5.63
N SER A 104 2.35 -12.87 -5.51
CA SER A 104 2.44 -14.25 -6.01
C SER A 104 1.45 -15.18 -5.31
N THR A 105 1.22 -14.99 -4.02
CA THR A 105 0.23 -15.76 -3.26
C THR A 105 -1.19 -15.44 -3.73
N LEU A 106 -1.52 -14.15 -3.89
CA LEU A 106 -2.83 -13.74 -4.40
C LEU A 106 -3.11 -14.27 -5.80
N HIS A 107 -2.11 -14.33 -6.67
CA HIS A 107 -2.26 -14.93 -8.01
C HIS A 107 -2.58 -16.43 -7.97
N SER A 108 -2.10 -17.14 -6.96
CA SER A 108 -2.37 -18.58 -6.81
C SER A 108 -3.76 -18.89 -6.23
N PHE A 109 -4.45 -17.89 -5.68
CA PHE A 109 -5.73 -18.05 -5.01
C PHE A 109 -6.92 -17.85 -5.95
N SER A 110 -8.00 -18.60 -5.69
CA SER A 110 -9.32 -18.31 -6.26
C SER A 110 -9.87 -16.97 -5.72
N ASN A 111 -10.90 -16.42 -6.37
CA ASN A 111 -11.51 -15.18 -5.92
C ASN A 111 -12.10 -15.29 -4.50
N GLU A 112 -12.60 -16.44 -4.11
CA GLU A 112 -13.12 -16.66 -2.75
C GLU A 112 -12.00 -16.72 -1.71
N GLU A 113 -10.89 -17.39 -2.02
CA GLU A 113 -9.73 -17.46 -1.12
C GLU A 113 -9.11 -16.07 -0.91
N LYS A 114 -9.04 -15.24 -1.96
CA LYS A 114 -8.53 -13.85 -1.87
C LYS A 114 -9.27 -13.00 -0.85
N LYS A 115 -10.59 -13.19 -0.69
CA LYS A 115 -11.41 -12.43 0.27
C LYS A 115 -11.00 -12.68 1.73
N ASN A 116 -10.45 -13.85 2.01
CA ASN A 116 -10.06 -14.25 3.35
C ASN A 116 -8.56 -14.14 3.62
N TYR A 117 -7.78 -13.74 2.61
CA TYR A 117 -6.34 -13.62 2.74
C TYR A 117 -5.96 -12.34 3.49
N LYS A 118 -5.08 -12.51 4.48
CA LYS A 118 -4.45 -11.40 5.20
C LYS A 118 -2.96 -11.65 5.29
N ALA A 119 -2.17 -10.62 5.05
CA ALA A 119 -0.74 -10.62 5.29
C ALA A 119 -0.43 -9.61 6.40
N ILE A 120 0.40 -10.01 7.35
CA ILE A 120 0.87 -9.15 8.44
C ILE A 120 2.39 -9.13 8.37
N HIS A 121 2.97 -7.95 8.36
CA HIS A 121 4.42 -7.78 8.41
C HIS A 121 4.79 -6.49 9.12
N GLU A 122 6.00 -6.41 9.60
CA GLU A 122 6.53 -5.22 10.27
C GLU A 122 7.52 -4.49 9.37
N MET A 123 7.59 -3.17 9.51
CA MET A 123 8.64 -2.34 8.94
C MET A 123 8.84 -1.07 9.76
N ARG A 124 9.99 -0.43 9.58
CA ARG A 124 10.28 0.86 10.19
C ARG A 124 9.95 1.98 9.21
N ILE A 125 9.15 2.94 9.65
CA ILE A 125 8.76 4.12 8.86
C ILE A 125 9.17 5.38 9.63
N ARG A 126 9.68 6.37 8.91
CA ARG A 126 10.04 7.68 9.46
C ARG A 126 8.77 8.51 9.70
N ASN A 127 8.59 8.95 10.94
CA ASN A 127 7.51 9.85 11.32
C ASN A 127 7.84 11.33 10.98
N ILE A 128 6.91 12.25 11.27
CA ILE A 128 7.10 13.69 11.01
C ILE A 128 8.21 14.32 11.83
N ARG A 129 8.68 13.68 12.93
CA ARG A 129 9.79 14.14 13.74
C ARG A 129 11.14 13.66 13.21
N GLY A 130 11.14 12.87 12.14
CA GLY A 130 12.34 12.26 11.59
C GLY A 130 12.80 10.97 12.29
N GLU A 131 12.00 10.45 13.21
CA GLU A 131 12.28 9.22 13.96
C GLU A 131 11.72 8.00 13.21
N TYR A 132 12.49 6.91 13.17
CA TYR A 132 11.98 5.65 12.65
C TYR A 132 11.21 4.89 13.73
N ILE A 133 9.94 4.66 13.46
CA ILE A 133 9.05 3.88 14.32
C ILE A 133 8.68 2.57 13.63
N ARG A 134 8.51 1.52 14.43
CA ARG A 134 8.04 0.23 13.93
C ARG A 134 6.53 0.26 13.76
N ILE A 135 6.07 -0.19 12.60
CA ILE A 135 4.65 -0.36 12.29
C ILE A 135 4.37 -1.81 11.87
N ILE A 136 3.13 -2.24 12.06
CA ILE A 136 2.61 -3.55 11.66
C ILE A 136 1.45 -3.36 10.69
#